data_6ae9773d208f0bee2ed0107af35c9e8b
#
_entry.id   6ae9773d208f0bee2ed0107af35c9e8b
#
_cell.length_a   1.000
_cell.length_b   1.000
_cell.length_c   1.000
_cell.angle_alpha   90.00
_cell.angle_beta   90.00
_cell.angle_gamma   90.00
#
_symmetry.space_group_name_H-M   'P 1'
#
loop_
_entity.id
_entity.type
_entity.pdbx_description
1 polymer ?
#
loop_
_entity_poly.entity_id
_entity_poly.type
_entity_poly.pdbx_seq_one_letter_code
_entity_poly.pdbx_strand_id
1 'polypeptide(L)'
;YYLSYKKIHYHAVEDGLNCIQYYDTARYDNKGHFALKAWMSAHNLIFIQNGYGKYCLDMEINDKSVVPFPCKKYIEQPREQLVERLSEADKDILIHLFIENMDELLQKLHCSGKEKMLVLSEPLCDLDVRKQIFTDIINEYGQIGGHDLQVLIKPHPRDVLDYTKEFPEHIVLSGMFPMEILNFIPGLRFRRVVSVLTVPNGIRFAEEVLFLGEDFLDKYEAPELHRQNEQL
;
A
#
# COMPACT_ATOMS: atom_id res chain seq x y z
N TYR A 1 22.78 6.07 -2.14
CA TYR A 1 23.99 6.54 -2.86
C TYR A 1 24.46 7.89 -2.34
N TYR A 2 23.66 8.97 -2.43
CA TYR A 2 24.07 10.33 -2.08
C TYR A 2 24.62 10.45 -0.63
N LEU A 3 23.91 9.92 0.35
CA LEU A 3 24.32 9.96 1.75
C LEU A 3 25.67 9.26 1.96
N SER A 4 25.86 8.11 1.35
CA SER A 4 27.11 7.34 1.42
C SER A 4 28.27 8.08 0.72
N TYR A 5 28.00 8.68 -0.45
CA TYR A 5 28.98 9.52 -1.16
C TYR A 5 29.42 10.71 -0.33
N LYS A 6 28.48 11.40 0.32
CA LYS A 6 28.73 12.55 1.20
C LYS A 6 29.23 12.16 2.59
N LYS A 7 29.32 10.88 2.92
CA LYS A 7 29.69 10.36 4.25
C LYS A 7 28.77 10.85 5.36
N ILE A 8 27.48 11.04 5.05
CA ILE A 8 26.47 11.49 6.00
C ILE A 8 25.93 10.28 6.74
N HIS A 9 25.93 10.32 8.06
CA HIS A 9 25.27 9.33 8.89
C HIS A 9 23.75 9.51 8.81
N TYR A 10 23.01 8.40 8.79
CA TYR A 10 21.56 8.42 8.63
C TYR A 10 20.91 7.28 9.41
N HIS A 11 19.68 7.54 9.81
CA HIS A 11 18.74 6.52 10.27
C HIS A 11 17.91 6.06 9.08
N ALA A 12 17.66 4.78 8.97
CA ALA A 12 16.82 4.21 7.92
C ALA A 12 15.49 3.74 8.49
N VAL A 13 14.48 3.75 7.66
CA VAL A 13 13.16 3.20 7.97
C VAL A 13 12.79 2.25 6.84
N GLU A 14 12.18 1.14 7.19
CA GLU A 14 11.65 0.18 6.22
C GLU A 14 10.59 0.84 5.33
N ASP A 15 10.70 0.64 4.03
CA ASP A 15 9.75 1.11 3.03
C ASP A 15 8.59 0.11 2.89
N GLY A 16 7.45 0.43 3.48
CA GLY A 16 6.30 -0.46 3.52
C GLY A 16 6.38 -1.54 4.61
N LEU A 17 5.32 -2.32 4.75
CA LEU A 17 5.19 -3.32 5.80
C LEU A 17 5.96 -4.59 5.44
N ASN A 18 7.00 -4.92 6.22
CA ASN A 18 7.82 -6.11 6.03
C ASN A 18 8.48 -6.23 4.64
N CYS A 19 8.66 -5.13 3.93
CA CYS A 19 9.23 -5.16 2.58
C CYS A 19 10.69 -5.65 2.58
N ILE A 20 11.39 -5.49 3.70
CA ILE A 20 12.80 -5.91 3.83
C ILE A 20 13.00 -7.42 3.68
N GLN A 21 11.97 -8.24 3.95
CA GLN A 21 12.05 -9.69 3.78
C GLN A 21 12.30 -10.10 2.32
N TYR A 22 11.86 -9.28 1.36
CA TYR A 22 11.96 -9.55 -0.08
C TYR A 22 13.09 -8.78 -0.75
N TYR A 23 13.67 -7.82 -0.04
CA TYR A 23 14.50 -6.79 -0.63
C TYR A 23 15.66 -7.31 -1.45
N ASP A 24 16.44 -8.23 -0.88
CA ASP A 24 17.64 -8.78 -1.54
C ASP A 24 17.36 -9.90 -2.54
N THR A 25 16.15 -10.46 -2.52
CA THR A 25 15.81 -11.59 -3.36
C THR A 25 15.08 -11.19 -4.62
N ALA A 26 14.15 -10.24 -4.53
CA ALA A 26 13.30 -9.87 -5.65
C ALA A 26 13.96 -8.87 -6.59
N ARG A 27 14.59 -7.81 -6.05
CA ARG A 27 15.01 -6.66 -6.86
C ARG A 27 16.40 -6.78 -7.45
N TYR A 28 17.30 -7.57 -6.85
CA TYR A 28 18.71 -7.62 -7.24
C TYR A 28 19.22 -9.03 -7.56
N ASP A 29 18.33 -10.01 -7.61
CA ASP A 29 18.69 -11.42 -7.78
C ASP A 29 19.84 -11.87 -6.85
N ASN A 30 19.74 -11.43 -5.60
CA ASN A 30 20.81 -11.53 -4.61
C ASN A 30 20.76 -12.79 -3.75
N LYS A 31 20.08 -13.84 -4.22
CA LYS A 31 19.96 -15.11 -3.49
C LYS A 31 21.29 -15.77 -3.11
N GLY A 32 22.38 -15.39 -3.79
CA GLY A 32 23.72 -15.88 -3.47
C GLY A 32 24.61 -14.80 -2.87
N HIS A 33 25.60 -15.22 -2.05
CA HIS A 33 26.68 -14.37 -1.55
C HIS A 33 26.25 -13.19 -0.65
N PHE A 34 25.12 -13.32 0.07
CA PHE A 34 24.63 -12.25 0.93
C PHE A 34 25.70 -11.73 1.92
N ALA A 35 26.44 -12.61 2.57
CA ALA A 35 27.49 -12.20 3.51
C ALA A 35 28.57 -11.33 2.86
N LEU A 36 28.97 -11.64 1.62
CA LEU A 36 29.90 -10.82 0.84
C LEU A 36 29.31 -9.45 0.53
N LYS A 37 28.04 -9.39 0.11
CA LYS A 37 27.37 -8.13 -0.21
C LYS A 37 27.17 -7.26 1.03
N ALA A 38 26.78 -7.84 2.15
CA ALA A 38 26.71 -7.15 3.43
C ALA A 38 28.07 -6.55 3.83
N TRP A 39 29.15 -7.33 3.69
CA TRP A 39 30.51 -6.84 3.90
C TRP A 39 30.88 -5.70 2.95
N MET A 40 30.60 -5.84 1.67
CA MET A 40 30.85 -4.78 0.67
C MET A 40 30.08 -3.50 0.99
N SER A 41 28.83 -3.61 1.42
CA SER A 41 28.01 -2.47 1.83
C SER A 41 28.57 -1.80 3.09
N ALA A 42 29.01 -2.58 4.07
CA ALA A 42 29.64 -2.07 5.29
C ALA A 42 30.99 -1.34 4.99
N HIS A 43 31.63 -1.64 3.87
CA HIS A 43 32.84 -0.98 3.41
C HIS A 43 32.59 0.11 2.35
N ASN A 44 31.31 0.45 2.10
CA ASN A 44 30.91 1.48 1.14
C ASN A 44 31.31 1.18 -0.32
N LEU A 45 31.41 -0.09 -0.67
CA LEU A 45 31.73 -0.55 -2.03
C LEU A 45 30.48 -0.76 -2.88
N ILE A 46 29.36 -1.10 -2.25
CA ILE A 46 28.03 -1.19 -2.87
C ILE A 46 27.01 -0.54 -1.95
N PHE A 47 25.81 -0.24 -2.50
CA PHE A 47 24.74 0.42 -1.78
C PHE A 47 23.51 -0.48 -1.81
N ILE A 48 23.25 -1.19 -0.71
CA ILE A 48 22.04 -1.95 -0.49
C ILE A 48 21.17 -1.27 0.57
N GLN A 49 19.85 -1.29 0.39
CA GLN A 49 18.89 -0.54 1.24
C GLN A 49 18.44 -1.38 2.44
N ASN A 50 19.34 -1.92 3.21
CA ASN A 50 19.00 -2.89 4.26
C ASN A 50 19.78 -2.70 5.56
N GLY A 51 20.12 -1.51 5.94
CA GLY A 51 20.80 -1.23 7.21
C GLY A 51 22.29 -1.58 7.27
N TYR A 52 22.85 -2.36 6.32
CA TYR A 52 24.27 -2.74 6.33
C TYR A 52 25.21 -1.62 5.92
N GLY A 53 24.70 -0.55 5.31
CA GLY A 53 25.50 0.57 4.84
C GLY A 53 26.43 1.15 5.92
N LYS A 54 27.67 1.50 5.53
CA LYS A 54 28.70 2.02 6.43
C LYS A 54 28.21 3.19 7.29
N TYR A 55 27.45 4.08 6.71
CA TYR A 55 26.96 5.30 7.35
C TYR A 55 25.55 5.20 7.91
N CYS A 56 24.89 4.05 7.75
CA CYS A 56 23.64 3.74 8.43
C CYS A 56 23.90 3.51 9.92
N LEU A 57 23.29 4.32 10.77
CA LEU A 57 23.39 4.21 12.23
C LEU A 57 22.53 3.05 12.73
N ASP A 58 21.27 3.08 12.34
CA ASP A 58 20.25 2.07 12.62
C ASP A 58 19.20 2.04 11.53
N MET A 59 18.33 1.03 11.56
CA MET A 59 17.20 0.89 10.66
C MET A 59 16.00 0.36 11.43
N GLU A 60 14.93 1.14 11.42
CA GLU A 60 13.65 0.73 11.97
C GLU A 60 12.93 -0.20 11.00
N ILE A 61 12.51 -1.36 11.51
CA ILE A 61 11.77 -2.39 10.77
C ILE A 61 10.56 -2.83 11.56
N ASN A 62 9.53 -3.31 10.86
CA ASN A 62 8.28 -3.71 11.49
C ASN A 62 8.43 -4.97 12.33
N ASP A 63 9.08 -6.00 11.80
CA ASP A 63 9.20 -7.33 12.45
C ASP A 63 10.56 -7.93 12.10
N LYS A 64 11.37 -8.18 13.12
CA LYS A 64 12.68 -8.82 12.94
C LYS A 64 12.58 -10.30 12.58
N SER A 65 11.49 -10.96 12.95
CA SER A 65 11.35 -12.42 12.76
C SER A 65 11.19 -12.82 11.29
N VAL A 66 10.68 -11.91 10.46
CA VAL A 66 10.49 -12.15 9.02
C VAL A 66 11.72 -11.80 8.19
N VAL A 67 12.74 -11.19 8.79
CA VAL A 67 13.95 -10.78 8.07
C VAL A 67 14.89 -11.98 7.89
N PRO A 68 15.17 -12.39 6.63
CA PRO A 68 16.01 -13.56 6.39
C PRO A 68 17.49 -13.34 6.76
N PHE A 69 17.90 -12.08 6.92
CA PHE A 69 19.29 -11.71 7.16
C PHE A 69 19.43 -10.85 8.42
N PRO A 70 20.11 -11.34 9.46
CA PRO A 70 20.25 -10.59 10.71
C PRO A 70 21.18 -9.38 10.53
N CYS A 71 20.75 -8.22 11.00
CA CYS A 71 21.58 -7.03 11.13
C CYS A 71 21.48 -6.48 12.55
N LYS A 72 22.64 -6.23 13.19
CA LYS A 72 22.68 -5.68 14.56
C LYS A 72 22.10 -4.27 14.68
N LYS A 73 21.95 -3.56 13.56
CA LYS A 73 21.41 -2.20 13.49
C LYS A 73 19.88 -2.16 13.37
N TYR A 74 19.21 -3.30 13.23
CA TYR A 74 17.76 -3.32 13.18
C TYR A 74 17.15 -3.01 14.53
N ILE A 75 16.26 -2.02 14.53
CA ILE A 75 15.39 -1.66 15.65
C ILE A 75 13.97 -2.08 15.27
N GLU A 76 13.38 -2.97 16.07
CA GLU A 76 12.02 -3.41 15.85
C GLU A 76 11.03 -2.36 16.33
N GLN A 77 10.20 -1.89 15.44
CA GLN A 77 9.14 -0.90 15.67
C GLN A 77 7.87 -1.36 14.95
N PRO A 78 7.06 -2.23 15.58
CA PRO A 78 5.81 -2.71 14.99
C PRO A 78 4.89 -1.55 14.62
N ARG A 79 4.55 -1.43 13.34
CA ARG A 79 3.77 -0.29 12.82
C ARG A 79 2.42 -0.16 13.50
N GLU A 80 1.78 -1.27 13.80
CA GLU A 80 0.51 -1.29 14.53
C GLU A 80 0.62 -0.60 15.89
N GLN A 81 1.68 -0.90 16.66
CA GLN A 81 1.92 -0.25 17.94
C GLN A 81 2.22 1.25 17.82
N LEU A 82 2.87 1.68 16.74
CA LEU A 82 3.09 3.09 16.48
C LEU A 82 1.77 3.80 16.20
N VAL A 83 0.90 3.21 15.40
CA VAL A 83 -0.45 3.75 15.11
C VAL A 83 -1.30 3.82 16.37
N GLU A 84 -1.24 2.81 17.26
CA GLU A 84 -1.98 2.80 18.53
C GLU A 84 -1.54 3.90 19.50
N ARG A 85 -0.28 4.35 19.41
CA ARG A 85 0.26 5.43 20.25
C ARG A 85 -0.10 6.84 19.77
N LEU A 86 -0.67 6.98 18.57
CA LEU A 86 -1.10 8.29 18.07
C LEU A 86 -2.20 8.85 18.97
N SER A 87 -2.01 10.06 19.46
CA SER A 87 -3.07 10.81 20.12
C SER A 87 -4.16 11.23 19.14
N GLU A 88 -5.35 11.60 19.61
CA GLU A 88 -6.39 12.14 18.75
C GLU A 88 -5.93 13.42 18.04
N ALA A 89 -5.11 14.26 18.70
CA ALA A 89 -4.51 15.43 18.06
C ALA A 89 -3.56 15.06 16.91
N ASP A 90 -2.76 13.99 17.05
CA ASP A 90 -1.89 13.51 15.98
C ASP A 90 -2.71 12.98 14.80
N LYS A 91 -3.79 12.24 15.08
CA LYS A 91 -4.73 11.74 14.05
C LYS A 91 -5.39 12.88 13.30
N ASP A 92 -5.85 13.91 14.02
CA ASP A 92 -6.44 15.11 13.42
C ASP A 92 -5.43 15.84 12.50
N ILE A 93 -4.18 15.97 12.94
CA ILE A 93 -3.11 16.55 12.11
C ILE A 93 -2.92 15.73 10.83
N LEU A 94 -2.83 14.38 10.94
CA LEU A 94 -2.67 13.50 9.80
C LEU A 94 -3.85 13.61 8.83
N ILE A 95 -5.08 13.62 9.34
CA ILE A 95 -6.28 13.79 8.52
C ILE A 95 -6.19 15.09 7.71
N HIS A 96 -5.93 16.22 8.38
CA HIS A 96 -5.86 17.53 7.71
C HIS A 96 -4.67 17.69 6.76
N LEU A 97 -3.58 16.94 7.01
CA LEU A 97 -2.42 16.94 6.12
C LEU A 97 -2.71 16.24 4.79
N PHE A 98 -3.45 15.14 4.83
CA PHE A 98 -3.70 14.29 3.66
C PHE A 98 -5.05 14.55 2.98
N ILE A 99 -6.02 15.11 3.68
CA ILE A 99 -7.36 15.38 3.17
C ILE A 99 -7.61 16.89 3.19
N GLU A 100 -7.47 17.53 2.03
CA GLU A 100 -7.59 18.98 1.89
C GLU A 100 -9.01 19.49 2.24
N ASN A 101 -10.05 18.73 1.91
CA ASN A 101 -11.44 19.11 2.17
C ASN A 101 -12.21 17.97 2.82
N MET A 102 -12.17 17.92 4.14
CA MET A 102 -12.85 16.90 4.93
C MET A 102 -14.36 16.99 4.80
N ASP A 103 -14.93 18.20 4.75
CA ASP A 103 -16.38 18.39 4.65
C ASP A 103 -16.93 17.84 3.33
N GLU A 104 -16.22 18.07 2.24
CA GLU A 104 -16.57 17.52 0.91
C GLU A 104 -16.49 15.99 0.92
N LEU A 105 -15.44 15.43 1.51
CA LEU A 105 -15.28 13.99 1.65
C LEU A 105 -16.43 13.40 2.46
N LEU A 106 -16.73 13.95 3.64
CA LEU A 106 -17.83 13.49 4.49
C LEU A 106 -19.18 13.63 3.78
N GLN A 107 -19.41 14.72 3.06
CA GLN A 107 -20.61 14.88 2.27
C GLN A 107 -20.75 13.78 1.22
N LYS A 108 -19.69 13.48 0.45
CA LYS A 108 -19.67 12.38 -0.52
C LYS A 108 -19.93 11.03 0.14
N LEU A 109 -19.36 10.81 1.32
CA LEU A 109 -19.52 9.57 2.07
C LEU A 109 -20.93 9.38 2.65
N HIS A 110 -21.64 10.44 2.98
CA HIS A 110 -22.95 10.37 3.63
C HIS A 110 -24.16 10.63 2.73
N CYS A 111 -23.93 11.01 1.45
CA CYS A 111 -25.01 11.48 0.58
C CYS A 111 -26.09 10.44 0.25
N SER A 112 -25.82 9.14 0.32
CA SER A 112 -26.77 8.12 -0.14
C SER A 112 -27.54 7.38 0.97
N GLY A 113 -27.06 7.40 2.20
CA GLY A 113 -27.58 6.56 3.27
C GLY A 113 -27.40 5.04 3.03
N LYS A 114 -26.81 4.63 1.91
CA LYS A 114 -26.54 3.23 1.59
C LYS A 114 -25.29 2.73 2.31
N GLU A 115 -25.21 1.41 2.52
CA GLU A 115 -23.96 0.75 2.85
C GLU A 115 -22.94 0.95 1.71
N LYS A 116 -21.65 0.97 2.05
CA LYS A 116 -20.59 1.37 1.14
C LYS A 116 -19.62 0.24 0.83
N MET A 117 -19.17 0.19 -0.42
CA MET A 117 -18.02 -0.61 -0.84
C MET A 117 -16.89 0.31 -1.27
N LEU A 118 -15.68 0.04 -0.82
CA LEU A 118 -14.46 0.68 -1.30
C LEU A 118 -13.70 -0.29 -2.19
N VAL A 119 -13.38 0.16 -3.40
CA VAL A 119 -12.49 -0.54 -4.33
C VAL A 119 -11.14 0.17 -4.32
N LEU A 120 -10.08 -0.55 -4.00
CA LEU A 120 -8.71 -0.05 -4.09
C LEU A 120 -8.17 -0.37 -5.47
N SER A 121 -7.86 0.66 -6.27
CA SER A 121 -7.29 0.43 -7.59
C SER A 121 -5.77 0.31 -7.55
N GLU A 122 -5.24 -0.23 -8.63
CA GLU A 122 -3.82 -0.44 -8.83
C GLU A 122 -3.47 -0.31 -10.31
N PRO A 123 -2.23 0.02 -10.68
CA PRO A 123 -1.78 0.11 -12.06
C PRO A 123 -1.59 -1.29 -12.70
N LEU A 124 -2.68 -2.09 -12.73
CA LEU A 124 -2.71 -3.44 -13.30
C LEU A 124 -2.89 -3.38 -14.80
N CYS A 125 -2.24 -4.27 -15.54
CA CYS A 125 -2.48 -4.52 -16.98
C CYS A 125 -2.53 -3.23 -17.83
N ASP A 126 -2.95 -3.36 -19.07
CA ASP A 126 -3.25 -2.22 -19.94
C ASP A 126 -4.56 -1.52 -19.51
N LEU A 127 -4.74 -0.25 -19.90
CA LEU A 127 -5.87 0.58 -19.45
C LEU A 127 -7.24 -0.01 -19.74
N ASP A 128 -7.44 -0.59 -20.94
CA ASP A 128 -8.71 -1.18 -21.33
C ASP A 128 -9.02 -2.43 -20.51
N VAL A 129 -8.01 -3.27 -20.28
CA VAL A 129 -8.10 -4.46 -19.43
C VAL A 129 -8.35 -4.05 -17.97
N ARG A 130 -7.66 -3.03 -17.49
CA ARG A 130 -7.84 -2.48 -16.14
C ARG A 130 -9.26 -1.98 -15.92
N LYS A 131 -9.82 -1.25 -16.88
CA LYS A 131 -11.21 -0.82 -16.85
C LYS A 131 -12.16 -2.02 -16.73
N GLN A 132 -11.92 -3.08 -17.51
CA GLN A 132 -12.73 -4.31 -17.46
C GLN A 132 -12.63 -4.98 -16.09
N ILE A 133 -11.42 -5.10 -15.54
CA ILE A 133 -11.18 -5.64 -14.20
C ILE A 133 -12.04 -4.94 -13.15
N PHE A 134 -11.99 -3.61 -13.09
CA PHE A 134 -12.74 -2.86 -12.10
C PHE A 134 -14.25 -2.84 -12.37
N THR A 135 -14.66 -2.91 -13.63
CA THR A 135 -16.08 -3.12 -13.99
C THR A 135 -16.59 -4.45 -13.42
N ASP A 136 -15.84 -5.52 -13.61
CA ASP A 136 -16.24 -6.86 -13.14
C ASP A 136 -16.22 -6.94 -11.60
N ILE A 137 -15.23 -6.34 -10.95
CA ILE A 137 -15.19 -6.22 -9.49
C ILE A 137 -16.43 -5.51 -8.94
N ILE A 138 -16.80 -4.39 -9.55
CA ILE A 138 -17.98 -3.63 -9.13
C ILE A 138 -19.25 -4.44 -9.34
N ASN A 139 -19.41 -5.12 -10.48
CA ASN A 139 -20.57 -5.95 -10.78
C ASN A 139 -20.67 -7.16 -9.85
N GLU A 140 -19.57 -7.82 -9.54
CA GLU A 140 -19.54 -9.03 -8.74
C GLU A 140 -19.71 -8.72 -7.24
N TYR A 141 -19.06 -7.65 -6.74
CA TYR A 141 -18.99 -7.37 -5.31
C TYR A 141 -19.83 -6.17 -4.85
N GLY A 142 -20.41 -5.41 -5.78
CA GLY A 142 -21.17 -4.18 -5.50
C GLY A 142 -22.56 -4.40 -4.91
N GLN A 143 -22.93 -5.64 -4.63
CA GLN A 143 -24.22 -6.00 -4.02
C GLN A 143 -24.05 -6.92 -2.80
N ILE A 144 -24.98 -6.81 -1.86
CA ILE A 144 -25.09 -7.70 -0.69
C ILE A 144 -26.56 -7.96 -0.41
N GLY A 145 -26.93 -9.25 -0.29
CA GLY A 145 -28.31 -9.63 0.03
C GLY A 145 -29.36 -9.06 -0.93
N GLY A 146 -28.98 -8.82 -2.21
CA GLY A 146 -29.86 -8.22 -3.22
C GLY A 146 -29.98 -6.69 -3.14
N HIS A 147 -29.15 -6.02 -2.34
CA HIS A 147 -29.10 -4.56 -2.21
C HIS A 147 -27.81 -4.01 -2.78
N ASP A 148 -27.91 -2.93 -3.57
CA ASP A 148 -26.74 -2.25 -4.11
C ASP A 148 -26.00 -1.48 -3.02
N LEU A 149 -24.68 -1.64 -3.00
CA LEU A 149 -23.77 -0.83 -2.22
C LEU A 149 -23.47 0.48 -2.96
N GLN A 150 -23.21 1.55 -2.22
CA GLN A 150 -22.60 2.75 -2.77
C GLN A 150 -21.12 2.44 -3.03
N VAL A 151 -20.71 2.44 -4.28
CA VAL A 151 -19.32 2.16 -4.65
C VAL A 151 -18.49 3.43 -4.58
N LEU A 152 -17.35 3.31 -3.90
CA LEU A 152 -16.29 4.31 -3.89
C LEU A 152 -15.03 3.68 -4.48
N ILE A 153 -14.31 4.43 -5.29
CA ILE A 153 -13.04 3.98 -5.89
C ILE A 153 -11.92 4.85 -5.30
N LYS A 154 -10.91 4.22 -4.74
CA LYS A 154 -9.70 4.87 -4.26
C LYS A 154 -8.55 4.54 -5.21
N PRO A 155 -8.19 5.45 -6.13
CA PRO A 155 -7.10 5.23 -7.06
C PRO A 155 -5.75 5.08 -6.34
N HIS A 156 -4.90 4.23 -6.89
CA HIS A 156 -3.50 4.19 -6.50
C HIS A 156 -2.78 5.46 -7.02
N PRO A 157 -1.82 6.06 -6.28
CA PRO A 157 -1.14 7.29 -6.71
C PRO A 157 -0.43 7.21 -8.08
N ARG A 158 -0.02 6.01 -8.48
CA ARG A 158 0.63 5.75 -9.78
C ARG A 158 -0.32 5.30 -10.88
N ASP A 159 -1.61 5.14 -10.56
CA ASP A 159 -2.60 4.74 -11.54
C ASP A 159 -2.97 5.91 -12.44
N VAL A 160 -2.92 5.71 -13.74
CA VAL A 160 -3.18 6.73 -14.75
C VAL A 160 -4.58 6.61 -15.40
N LEU A 161 -5.38 5.63 -14.98
CA LEU A 161 -6.76 5.49 -15.44
C LEU A 161 -7.60 6.63 -14.82
N ASP A 162 -8.34 7.34 -15.65
CA ASP A 162 -9.27 8.38 -15.20
C ASP A 162 -10.59 7.75 -14.72
N TYR A 163 -10.59 7.33 -13.46
CA TYR A 163 -11.77 6.69 -12.85
C TYR A 163 -13.01 7.59 -12.82
N THR A 164 -12.85 8.89 -12.74
CA THR A 164 -13.97 9.84 -12.76
C THR A 164 -14.68 9.82 -14.10
N LYS A 165 -13.92 9.67 -15.17
CA LYS A 165 -14.45 9.59 -16.53
C LYS A 165 -15.03 8.22 -16.86
N GLU A 166 -14.32 7.15 -16.43
CA GLU A 166 -14.67 5.77 -16.77
C GLU A 166 -15.81 5.21 -15.90
N PHE A 167 -16.00 5.75 -14.69
CA PHE A 167 -17.00 5.30 -13.71
C PHE A 167 -17.76 6.52 -13.12
N PRO A 168 -18.44 7.32 -13.96
CA PRO A 168 -19.07 8.58 -13.53
C PRO A 168 -20.21 8.40 -12.53
N GLU A 169 -20.79 7.21 -12.42
CA GLU A 169 -21.83 6.84 -11.46
C GLU A 169 -21.31 6.57 -10.05
N HIS A 170 -19.98 6.44 -9.89
CA HIS A 170 -19.35 6.10 -8.63
C HIS A 170 -18.59 7.29 -8.03
N ILE A 171 -18.33 7.23 -6.73
CA ILE A 171 -17.56 8.25 -6.05
C ILE A 171 -16.07 7.91 -6.16
N VAL A 172 -15.31 8.78 -6.81
CA VAL A 172 -13.86 8.63 -6.89
C VAL A 172 -13.20 9.49 -5.82
N LEU A 173 -12.41 8.85 -4.96
CA LEU A 173 -11.61 9.51 -3.93
C LEU A 173 -10.28 10.00 -4.53
N SER A 174 -9.61 10.93 -3.84
CA SER A 174 -8.25 11.31 -4.21
C SER A 174 -7.30 10.12 -4.10
N GLY A 175 -6.46 9.89 -5.10
CA GLY A 175 -5.37 8.91 -5.05
C GLY A 175 -4.21 9.32 -4.14
N MET A 176 -4.13 10.60 -3.75
CA MET A 176 -2.95 11.18 -3.13
C MET A 176 -2.79 10.92 -1.63
N PHE A 177 -3.79 10.36 -0.95
CA PHE A 177 -3.66 10.04 0.46
C PHE A 177 -3.56 8.52 0.70
N PRO A 178 -2.82 8.07 1.74
CA PRO A 178 -2.79 6.67 2.15
C PRO A 178 -4.17 6.21 2.63
N MET A 179 -4.60 5.00 2.24
CA MET A 179 -5.92 4.48 2.64
C MET A 179 -6.08 4.36 4.16
N GLU A 180 -4.99 4.17 4.86
CA GLU A 180 -4.95 4.04 6.33
C GLU A 180 -5.48 5.28 7.05
N ILE A 181 -5.44 6.45 6.41
CA ILE A 181 -6.03 7.68 6.95
C ILE A 181 -7.53 7.54 7.20
N LEU A 182 -8.21 6.73 6.41
CA LEU A 182 -9.64 6.44 6.60
C LEU A 182 -9.94 5.78 7.96
N ASN A 183 -8.96 5.09 8.57
CA ASN A 183 -9.11 4.54 9.93
C ASN A 183 -9.30 5.60 11.01
N PHE A 184 -8.85 6.82 10.74
CA PHE A 184 -8.88 7.92 11.72
C PHE A 184 -10.14 8.77 11.61
N ILE A 185 -10.95 8.57 10.56
CA ILE A 185 -12.20 9.33 10.37
C ILE A 185 -13.27 8.76 11.30
N PRO A 186 -13.77 9.55 12.30
CA PRO A 186 -14.75 9.08 13.24
C PRO A 186 -16.04 8.61 12.58
N GLY A 187 -16.53 7.44 12.97
CA GLY A 187 -17.79 6.89 12.48
C GLY A 187 -17.80 6.38 11.04
N LEU A 188 -16.67 6.48 10.31
CA LEU A 188 -16.56 5.92 8.97
C LEU A 188 -16.63 4.39 9.02
N ARG A 189 -17.56 3.82 8.24
CA ARG A 189 -17.71 2.37 8.09
C ARG A 189 -18.02 2.03 6.64
N PHE A 190 -17.32 1.02 6.15
CA PHE A 190 -17.60 0.37 4.87
C PHE A 190 -18.12 -1.03 5.14
N ARG A 191 -19.10 -1.45 4.37
CA ARG A 191 -19.57 -2.84 4.39
C ARG A 191 -18.51 -3.77 3.85
N ARG A 192 -17.79 -3.31 2.79
CA ARG A 192 -16.79 -4.10 2.09
C ARG A 192 -15.67 -3.25 1.55
N VAL A 193 -14.44 -3.80 1.59
CA VAL A 193 -13.29 -3.30 0.85
C VAL A 193 -12.81 -4.41 -0.08
N VAL A 194 -12.53 -4.09 -1.34
CA VAL A 194 -12.01 -5.03 -2.34
C VAL A 194 -10.69 -4.50 -2.89
N SER A 195 -9.69 -5.35 -2.94
CA SER A 195 -8.39 -5.10 -3.58
C SER A 195 -7.93 -6.31 -4.38
N VAL A 196 -7.08 -6.09 -5.38
CA VAL A 196 -6.49 -7.19 -6.18
C VAL A 196 -5.13 -7.58 -5.60
N LEU A 197 -4.12 -6.73 -5.72
CA LEU A 197 -2.76 -6.99 -5.21
C LEU A 197 -2.39 -6.11 -4.02
N THR A 198 -3.06 -4.98 -3.80
CA THR A 198 -2.84 -4.16 -2.61
C THR A 198 -3.19 -4.95 -1.37
N VAL A 199 -2.19 -5.27 -0.57
CA VAL A 199 -2.38 -6.00 0.68
C VAL A 199 -3.16 -5.12 1.67
N PRO A 200 -4.39 -5.50 2.03
CA PRO A 200 -5.30 -4.64 2.80
C PRO A 200 -5.04 -4.70 4.32
N ASN A 201 -3.80 -4.92 4.73
CA ASN A 201 -3.43 -4.99 6.14
C ASN A 201 -3.67 -3.64 6.83
N GLY A 202 -4.23 -3.70 8.04
CA GLY A 202 -4.46 -2.49 8.84
C GLY A 202 -5.75 -1.75 8.53
N ILE A 203 -6.61 -2.23 7.63
CA ILE A 203 -7.96 -1.68 7.43
C ILE A 203 -8.84 -2.02 8.62
N ARG A 204 -9.34 -0.99 9.32
CA ARG A 204 -10.23 -1.12 10.49
C ARG A 204 -11.62 -0.50 10.26
N PHE A 205 -11.78 0.23 9.17
CA PHE A 205 -13.03 0.92 8.80
C PHE A 205 -13.98 0.04 7.97
N ALA A 206 -13.67 -1.23 7.74
CA ALA A 206 -14.50 -2.15 6.96
C ALA A 206 -14.92 -3.36 7.77
N GLU A 207 -16.15 -3.87 7.49
CA GLU A 207 -16.65 -5.11 8.08
C GLU A 207 -16.12 -6.34 7.36
N GLU A 208 -15.96 -6.25 6.04
CA GLU A 208 -15.42 -7.30 5.18
C GLU A 208 -14.30 -6.76 4.32
N VAL A 209 -13.20 -7.50 4.24
CA VAL A 209 -12.05 -7.16 3.40
C VAL A 209 -11.76 -8.34 2.49
N LEU A 210 -11.89 -8.11 1.18
CA LEU A 210 -11.64 -9.11 0.13
C LEU A 210 -10.33 -8.78 -0.58
N PHE A 211 -9.38 -9.69 -0.47
CA PHE A 211 -8.13 -9.66 -1.22
C PHE A 211 -8.22 -10.74 -2.31
N LEU A 212 -8.27 -10.33 -3.58
CA LEU A 212 -8.51 -11.24 -4.70
C LEU A 212 -7.25 -12.00 -5.11
N GLY A 213 -6.08 -11.37 -4.92
CA GLY A 213 -4.81 -11.99 -5.24
C GLY A 213 -4.47 -11.99 -6.73
N GLU A 214 -3.27 -12.46 -7.03
CA GLU A 214 -2.68 -12.48 -8.38
C GLU A 214 -3.48 -13.38 -9.33
N ASP A 215 -3.96 -14.53 -8.85
CA ASP A 215 -4.74 -15.51 -9.64
C ASP A 215 -6.04 -14.91 -10.21
N PHE A 216 -6.54 -13.83 -9.60
CA PHE A 216 -7.71 -13.12 -10.13
C PHE A 216 -7.45 -12.52 -11.51
N LEU A 217 -6.22 -12.16 -11.81
CA LEU A 217 -5.82 -11.56 -13.08
C LEU A 217 -5.70 -12.57 -14.21
N ASP A 218 -5.58 -13.87 -13.92
CA ASP A 218 -5.39 -14.92 -14.92
C ASP A 218 -6.54 -15.00 -15.94
N LYS A 219 -7.73 -14.50 -15.59
CA LYS A 219 -8.89 -14.42 -16.50
C LYS A 219 -8.84 -13.22 -17.47
N TYR A 220 -7.93 -12.30 -17.30
CA TYR A 220 -7.82 -11.09 -18.12
C TYR A 220 -6.54 -11.05 -18.92
N GLU A 221 -5.45 -11.59 -18.39
CA GLU A 221 -4.13 -11.54 -18.98
C GLU A 221 -3.36 -12.82 -18.64
N ALA A 222 -2.48 -13.25 -19.54
CA ALA A 222 -1.65 -14.43 -19.28
C ALA A 222 -0.72 -14.18 -18.06
N PRO A 223 -0.56 -15.17 -17.16
CA PRO A 223 0.23 -15.01 -15.93
C PRO A 223 1.66 -14.45 -16.16
N GLU A 224 2.26 -14.77 -17.31
CA GLU A 224 3.60 -14.29 -17.66
C GLU A 224 3.64 -12.78 -17.92
N LEU A 225 2.52 -12.18 -18.39
CA LEU A 225 2.43 -10.77 -18.71
C LEU A 225 2.24 -9.92 -17.45
N HIS A 226 1.30 -10.28 -16.58
CA HIS A 226 1.08 -9.48 -15.36
C HIS A 226 2.26 -9.56 -14.38
N ARG A 227 2.99 -10.69 -14.32
CA ARG A 227 4.24 -10.78 -13.54
C ARG A 227 5.39 -9.91 -14.07
N GLN A 228 5.41 -9.57 -15.37
CA GLN A 228 6.39 -8.64 -15.93
C GLN A 228 6.09 -7.20 -15.52
N ASN A 229 4.81 -6.83 -15.42
CA ASN A 229 4.39 -5.49 -15.03
C ASN A 229 4.69 -5.16 -13.56
N GLU A 230 4.79 -6.16 -12.69
CA GLU A 230 5.22 -5.97 -11.29
C GLU A 230 6.72 -5.65 -11.14
N GLN A 231 7.53 -5.91 -12.16
CA GLN A 231 8.98 -5.66 -12.13
C GLN A 231 9.38 -4.27 -12.61
N LEU A 232 8.44 -3.46 -13.06
CA LEU A 232 8.62 -2.06 -13.51
C LEU A 232 8.22 -1.08 -12.39
#